data_14499f8341421c2f092059ce599278b3
#
_entry.id   14499f8341421c2f092059ce599278b3
#
_cell.length_a   1.000
_cell.length_b   1.000
_cell.length_c   1.000
_cell.angle_alpha   90.00
_cell.angle_beta   90.00
_cell.angle_gamma   90.00
#
_symmetry.space_group_name_H-M   'P 1'
#
loop_
_entity.id
_entity.type
_entity.pdbx_description
1 polymer ?
#
loop_
_entity_poly.entity_id
_entity_poly.type
_entity_poly.pdbx_seq_one_letter_code
_entity_poly.pdbx_strand_id
1 'polypeptide(L)'
;MALKWYIIHVYSGFENKVKASLEERISTTQHADKFGDVVVPTEEIVELVKGKRKTSARKFYPGYILVQMDLNDETWHIVNDTAKVTGFLGGRRKPTPLSDEEADRILNRMEAGKLKPQPKYFFESGDEIRVIDGPFTNFNGTVQEVNPEKGKIKVLVSIFGRSTPVELEFVQVQKL
;
A
#
# COMPACT_ATOMS: atom_id res chain seq x y z
N MET A 1 -22.13 23.13 2.12
CA MET A 1 -21.72 22.31 0.97
C MET A 1 -20.99 21.09 1.46
N ALA A 2 -21.51 19.91 1.16
CA ALA A 2 -20.87 18.66 1.58
C ALA A 2 -19.92 18.18 0.49
N LEU A 3 -18.65 18.09 0.81
CA LEU A 3 -17.66 17.45 -0.06
C LEU A 3 -17.86 15.94 -0.01
N LYS A 4 -17.91 15.31 -1.18
CA LYS A 4 -18.07 13.87 -1.32
C LYS A 4 -16.88 13.28 -2.05
N TRP A 5 -16.58 12.02 -1.77
CA TRP A 5 -15.51 11.30 -2.45
C TRP A 5 -15.99 10.73 -3.78
N TYR A 6 -15.22 10.96 -4.83
CA TYR A 6 -15.44 10.41 -6.15
C TYR A 6 -14.22 9.63 -6.61
N ILE A 7 -14.45 8.57 -7.36
CA ILE A 7 -13.39 7.79 -7.99
C ILE A 7 -13.19 8.29 -9.41
N ILE A 8 -11.94 8.59 -9.75
CA ILE A 8 -11.55 9.02 -11.09
C ILE A 8 -10.69 7.94 -11.71
N HIS A 9 -11.02 7.54 -12.93
CA HIS A 9 -10.20 6.63 -13.71
C HIS A 9 -9.14 7.40 -14.50
N VAL A 10 -7.90 6.96 -14.38
CA VAL A 10 -6.74 7.55 -15.05
C VAL A 10 -5.93 6.45 -15.72
N TYR A 11 -4.98 6.83 -16.58
CA TYR A 11 -4.08 5.84 -17.16
C TYR A 11 -3.17 5.25 -16.07
N SER A 12 -3.08 3.92 -16.06
CA SER A 12 -2.26 3.19 -15.12
C SER A 12 -0.78 3.61 -15.22
N GLY A 13 -0.16 3.88 -14.06
CA GLY A 13 1.20 4.42 -13.98
C GLY A 13 1.29 5.94 -13.97
N PHE A 14 0.20 6.66 -14.26
CA PHE A 14 0.15 8.12 -14.26
C PHE A 14 -0.59 8.72 -13.06
N GLU A 15 -0.96 7.93 -12.08
CA GLU A 15 -1.77 8.35 -10.93
C GLU A 15 -1.13 9.52 -10.18
N ASN A 16 0.15 9.43 -9.88
CA ASN A 16 0.87 10.50 -9.18
C ASN A 16 0.99 11.77 -10.01
N LYS A 17 1.19 11.64 -11.31
CA LYS A 17 1.23 12.78 -12.24
C LYS A 17 -0.12 13.47 -12.33
N VAL A 18 -1.19 12.70 -12.41
CA VAL A 18 -2.56 13.23 -12.42
C VAL A 18 -2.88 13.92 -11.11
N LYS A 19 -2.51 13.32 -9.99
CA LYS A 19 -2.68 13.94 -8.66
C LYS A 19 -2.01 15.32 -8.62
N ALA A 20 -0.74 15.42 -9.00
CA ALA A 20 0.01 16.67 -9.01
C ALA A 20 -0.62 17.71 -9.94
N SER A 21 -1.01 17.30 -11.14
CA SER A 21 -1.65 18.18 -12.13
C SER A 21 -3.01 18.67 -11.63
N LEU A 22 -3.77 17.80 -10.99
CA LEU A 22 -5.09 18.14 -10.43
C LEU A 22 -4.96 19.10 -9.25
N GLU A 23 -4.04 18.86 -8.34
CA GLU A 23 -3.76 19.75 -7.22
C GLU A 23 -3.32 21.16 -7.70
N GLU A 24 -2.49 21.23 -8.73
CA GLU A 24 -2.10 22.48 -9.35
C GLU A 24 -3.29 23.22 -9.95
N ARG A 25 -4.14 22.53 -10.69
CA ARG A 25 -5.37 23.12 -11.26
C ARG A 25 -6.32 23.62 -10.16
N ILE A 26 -6.48 22.87 -9.11
CA ILE A 26 -7.31 23.26 -7.96
C ILE A 26 -6.77 24.54 -7.33
N SER A 27 -5.47 24.64 -7.14
CA SER A 27 -4.84 25.81 -6.54
C SER A 27 -4.95 27.08 -7.40
N THR A 28 -5.05 26.93 -8.71
CA THR A 28 -5.14 28.06 -9.66
C THR A 28 -6.57 28.41 -10.06
N THR A 29 -7.55 27.56 -9.73
CA THR A 29 -8.96 27.82 -10.05
C THR A 29 -9.65 28.67 -8.99
N GLN A 30 -10.72 29.35 -9.41
CA GLN A 30 -11.61 30.06 -8.46
C GLN A 30 -12.50 29.12 -7.64
N HIS A 31 -12.50 27.83 -7.96
CA HIS A 31 -13.33 26.80 -7.31
C HIS A 31 -12.54 25.95 -6.32
N ALA A 32 -11.40 26.42 -5.83
CA ALA A 32 -10.56 25.69 -4.88
C ALA A 32 -11.30 25.30 -3.59
N ASP A 33 -12.25 26.10 -3.16
CA ASP A 33 -13.10 25.85 -1.99
C ASP A 33 -14.06 24.66 -2.18
N LYS A 34 -14.31 24.25 -3.42
CA LYS A 34 -15.16 23.09 -3.77
C LYS A 34 -14.40 21.78 -3.85
N PHE A 35 -13.11 21.81 -3.63
CA PHE A 35 -12.26 20.62 -3.59
C PHE A 35 -11.66 20.43 -2.20
N GLY A 36 -11.55 19.17 -1.80
CA GLY A 36 -10.83 18.76 -0.61
C GLY A 36 -9.55 18.03 -0.98
N ASP A 37 -9.37 16.84 -0.43
CA ASP A 37 -8.16 16.06 -0.64
C ASP A 37 -8.19 15.27 -1.95
N VAL A 38 -7.02 15.10 -2.54
CA VAL A 38 -6.79 14.21 -3.69
C VAL A 38 -5.87 13.09 -3.22
N VAL A 39 -6.31 11.85 -3.34
CA VAL A 39 -5.62 10.70 -2.76
C VAL A 39 -5.43 9.61 -3.81
N VAL A 40 -4.21 9.10 -3.94
CA VAL A 40 -3.91 7.90 -4.71
C VAL A 40 -3.93 6.71 -3.75
N PRO A 41 -4.84 5.72 -3.92
CA PRO A 41 -4.93 4.59 -3.00
C PRO A 41 -3.70 3.70 -3.10
N THR A 42 -2.80 3.82 -2.12
CA THR A 42 -1.55 3.06 -2.05
C THR A 42 -1.33 2.53 -0.65
N GLU A 43 -0.64 1.40 -0.54
CA GLU A 43 -0.11 0.92 0.73
C GLU A 43 1.39 0.70 0.62
N GLU A 44 2.11 0.94 1.70
CA GLU A 44 3.54 0.65 1.77
C GLU A 44 3.74 -0.80 2.15
N ILE A 45 4.55 -1.51 1.37
CA ILE A 45 4.90 -2.91 1.60
C ILE A 45 6.40 -3.01 1.78
N VAL A 46 6.83 -3.71 2.81
CA VAL A 46 8.23 -4.06 3.00
C VAL A 46 8.47 -5.42 2.35
N GLU A 47 9.32 -5.44 1.34
CA GLU A 47 9.75 -6.67 0.67
C GLU A 47 11.23 -6.91 0.94
N LEU A 48 11.60 -8.18 1.06
CA LEU A 48 12.99 -8.60 1.15
C LEU A 48 13.44 -9.05 -0.24
N VAL A 49 14.32 -8.26 -0.86
CA VAL A 49 14.90 -8.57 -2.16
C VAL A 49 16.39 -8.80 -1.99
N LYS A 50 16.87 -9.99 -2.34
CA LYS A 50 18.29 -10.38 -2.19
C LYS A 50 18.85 -10.15 -0.78
N GLY A 51 18.06 -10.44 0.25
CA GLY A 51 18.44 -10.24 1.64
C GLY A 51 18.45 -8.78 2.11
N LYS A 52 18.04 -7.84 1.26
CA LYS A 52 17.94 -6.41 1.62
C LYS A 52 16.48 -6.01 1.78
N ARG A 53 16.24 -5.21 2.82
CA ARG A 53 14.92 -4.66 3.09
C ARG A 53 14.61 -3.54 2.10
N LYS A 54 13.55 -3.72 1.33
CA LYS A 54 13.08 -2.72 0.38
C LYS A 54 11.64 -2.35 0.67
N THR A 55 11.39 -1.07 0.89
CA THR A 55 10.03 -0.55 1.03
C THR A 55 9.53 -0.13 -0.35
N SER A 56 8.40 -0.67 -0.76
CA SER A 56 7.75 -0.29 -2.01
C SER A 56 6.31 0.12 -1.77
N ALA A 57 5.79 1.05 -2.57
CA ALA A 57 4.40 1.44 -2.55
C ALA A 57 3.60 0.56 -3.51
N ARG A 58 2.60 -0.14 -3.00
CA ARG A 58 1.67 -0.93 -3.79
C ARG A 58 0.35 -0.19 -3.92
N LYS A 59 -0.17 -0.09 -5.13
CA LYS A 59 -1.47 0.52 -5.39
C LYS A 59 -2.57 -0.51 -5.23
N PHE A 60 -3.61 -0.22 -4.42
CA PHE A 60 -4.78 -1.09 -4.28
C PHE A 60 -5.60 -1.14 -5.54
N TYR A 61 -5.78 0.03 -6.15
CA TYR A 61 -6.59 0.23 -7.34
C TYR A 61 -5.77 0.96 -8.38
N PRO A 62 -4.94 0.24 -9.16
CA PRO A 62 -4.17 0.86 -10.24
C PRO A 62 -5.08 1.55 -11.24
N GLY A 63 -4.75 2.77 -11.61
CA GLY A 63 -5.54 3.56 -12.55
C GLY A 63 -6.73 4.29 -11.94
N TYR A 64 -6.80 4.40 -10.61
CA TYR A 64 -7.86 5.12 -9.90
C TYR A 64 -7.30 6.15 -8.93
N ILE A 65 -7.98 7.28 -8.81
CA ILE A 65 -7.69 8.34 -7.84
C ILE A 65 -8.97 8.71 -7.11
N LEU A 66 -8.86 8.96 -5.81
CA LEU A 66 -9.94 9.46 -4.99
C LEU A 66 -9.84 10.98 -4.90
N VAL A 67 -10.92 11.68 -5.19
CA VAL A 67 -11.02 13.14 -5.07
C VAL A 67 -12.22 13.51 -4.21
N GLN A 68 -11.98 14.31 -3.21
CA GLN A 68 -13.03 14.91 -2.38
C GLN A 68 -13.43 16.24 -2.99
N MET A 69 -14.68 16.36 -3.42
CA MET A 69 -15.16 17.54 -4.11
C MET A 69 -16.68 17.73 -4.00
N ASP A 70 -17.12 18.95 -4.22
CA ASP A 70 -18.51 19.27 -4.48
C ASP A 70 -18.71 19.26 -6.01
N LEU A 71 -19.43 18.25 -6.51
CA LEU A 71 -19.59 18.05 -7.95
C LEU A 71 -20.59 19.03 -8.55
N ASN A 72 -20.12 19.79 -9.51
CA ASN A 72 -20.95 20.63 -10.40
C ASN A 72 -20.31 20.65 -11.79
N ASP A 73 -20.94 21.34 -12.74
CA ASP A 73 -20.45 21.38 -14.12
C ASP A 73 -19.03 21.92 -14.22
N GLU A 74 -18.70 22.93 -13.43
CA GLU A 74 -17.38 23.56 -13.42
C GLU A 74 -16.31 22.67 -12.84
N THR A 75 -16.56 22.08 -11.67
CA THR A 75 -15.63 21.15 -11.02
C THR A 75 -15.46 19.87 -11.84
N TRP A 76 -16.52 19.38 -12.45
CA TRP A 76 -16.48 18.23 -13.37
C TRP A 76 -15.52 18.48 -14.54
N HIS A 77 -15.62 19.66 -15.18
CA HIS A 77 -14.71 20.03 -16.26
C HIS A 77 -13.26 20.14 -15.81
N ILE A 78 -13.00 20.72 -14.63
CA ILE A 78 -11.64 20.82 -14.09
C ILE A 78 -10.99 19.45 -13.98
N VAL A 79 -11.69 18.47 -13.45
CA VAL A 79 -11.18 17.12 -13.28
C VAL A 79 -11.07 16.39 -14.62
N ASN A 80 -12.13 16.43 -15.42
CA ASN A 80 -12.20 15.70 -16.68
C ASN A 80 -11.22 16.20 -17.73
N ASP A 81 -10.90 17.49 -17.71
CA ASP A 81 -9.96 18.11 -18.65
C ASP A 81 -8.48 17.96 -18.21
N THR A 82 -8.24 17.40 -17.04
CA THR A 82 -6.87 17.11 -16.60
C THR A 82 -6.25 16.02 -17.48
N ALA A 83 -5.00 16.23 -17.89
CA ALA A 83 -4.29 15.28 -18.74
C ALA A 83 -4.20 13.88 -18.09
N LYS A 84 -4.37 12.83 -18.89
CA LYS A 84 -4.34 11.43 -18.49
C LYS A 84 -5.53 10.96 -17.66
N VAL A 85 -6.53 11.81 -17.45
CA VAL A 85 -7.82 11.41 -16.83
C VAL A 85 -8.74 10.88 -17.93
N THR A 86 -9.29 9.68 -17.73
CA THR A 86 -10.29 9.09 -18.63
C THR A 86 -11.71 9.50 -18.27
N GLY A 87 -11.97 9.77 -16.99
CA GLY A 87 -13.26 10.24 -16.52
C GLY A 87 -13.61 9.74 -15.12
N PHE A 88 -14.79 10.12 -14.67
CA PHE A 88 -15.33 9.65 -13.40
C PHE A 88 -15.87 8.22 -13.50
N LEU A 89 -15.70 7.46 -12.44
CA LEU A 89 -16.33 6.15 -12.30
C LEU A 89 -17.80 6.30 -11.88
N GLY A 90 -18.67 5.47 -12.41
CA GLY A 90 -20.09 5.45 -12.05
C GLY A 90 -21.01 6.32 -12.93
N GLY A 91 -20.47 7.01 -13.92
CA GLY A 91 -21.26 7.80 -14.87
C GLY A 91 -20.51 8.99 -15.44
N ARG A 92 -20.70 9.23 -16.73
CA ARG A 92 -19.97 10.29 -17.43
C ARG A 92 -20.39 11.70 -16.99
N ARG A 93 -21.68 11.92 -16.81
CA ARG A 93 -22.23 13.25 -16.45
C ARG A 93 -22.66 13.35 -14.99
N LYS A 94 -23.08 12.23 -14.40
CA LYS A 94 -23.50 12.15 -13.00
C LYS A 94 -22.80 10.97 -12.33
N PRO A 95 -21.53 11.12 -11.97
CA PRO A 95 -20.82 10.07 -11.26
C PRO A 95 -21.45 9.83 -9.88
N THR A 96 -21.43 8.57 -9.45
CA THR A 96 -21.92 8.19 -8.14
C THR A 96 -20.81 8.42 -7.11
N PRO A 97 -21.04 9.19 -6.05
CA PRO A 97 -20.06 9.35 -5.00
C PRO A 97 -19.89 8.07 -4.19
N LEU A 98 -18.69 7.88 -3.62
CA LEU A 98 -18.46 6.84 -2.63
C LEU A 98 -19.26 7.15 -1.36
N SER A 99 -19.73 6.11 -0.68
CA SER A 99 -20.25 6.27 0.67
C SER A 99 -19.13 6.65 1.62
N ASP A 100 -19.47 7.34 2.71
CA ASP A 100 -18.48 7.73 3.72
C ASP A 100 -17.75 6.51 4.30
N GLU A 101 -18.47 5.39 4.47
CA GLU A 101 -17.89 4.13 4.95
C GLU A 101 -16.85 3.54 3.99
N GLU A 102 -17.13 3.56 2.70
CA GLU A 102 -16.20 3.06 1.67
C GLU A 102 -14.95 3.93 1.59
N ALA A 103 -15.12 5.25 1.61
CA ALA A 103 -14.01 6.20 1.63
C ALA A 103 -13.15 6.01 2.88
N ASP A 104 -13.75 5.90 4.05
CA ASP A 104 -13.05 5.68 5.31
C ASP A 104 -12.26 4.38 5.33
N ARG A 105 -12.80 3.30 4.77
CA ARG A 105 -12.08 2.02 4.64
C ARG A 105 -10.79 2.16 3.84
N ILE A 106 -10.86 2.85 2.71
CA ILE A 106 -9.70 3.05 1.84
C ILE A 106 -8.65 3.93 2.53
N LEU A 107 -9.08 5.03 3.14
CA LEU A 107 -8.19 5.96 3.84
C LEU A 107 -7.53 5.32 5.06
N ASN A 108 -8.29 4.57 5.86
CA ASN A 108 -7.76 3.86 7.02
C ASN A 108 -6.75 2.79 6.63
N ARG A 109 -6.98 2.09 5.54
CA ARG A 109 -6.02 1.11 5.01
C ARG A 109 -4.71 1.76 4.58
N MET A 110 -4.78 2.94 3.98
CA MET A 110 -3.59 3.72 3.61
C MET A 110 -2.79 4.17 4.82
N GLU A 111 -3.46 4.69 5.84
CA GLU A 111 -2.82 5.12 7.09
C GLU A 111 -2.18 3.96 7.83
N ALA A 112 -2.86 2.82 7.93
CA ALA A 112 -2.32 1.62 8.53
C ALA A 112 -1.05 1.14 7.82
N GLY A 113 -1.01 1.21 6.49
CA GLY A 113 0.17 0.89 5.70
C GLY A 113 1.35 1.83 5.93
N LYS A 114 1.07 3.12 6.12
CA LYS A 114 2.11 4.13 6.43
C LYS A 114 2.71 3.96 7.82
N LEU A 115 1.86 3.67 8.80
CA LEU A 115 2.26 3.58 10.21
C LEU A 115 3.01 2.28 10.53
N LYS A 116 2.66 1.19 9.86
CA LYS A 116 3.30 -0.12 10.05
C LYS A 116 3.42 -0.83 8.70
N PRO A 117 4.51 -0.64 7.96
CA PRO A 117 4.78 -1.46 6.79
C PRO A 117 4.78 -2.92 7.23
N GLN A 118 3.84 -3.70 6.72
CA GLN A 118 3.75 -5.10 7.10
C GLN A 118 4.76 -5.92 6.31
N PRO A 119 5.62 -6.69 6.97
CA PRO A 119 6.50 -7.60 6.27
C PRO A 119 5.68 -8.66 5.54
N LYS A 120 6.12 -9.02 4.37
CA LYS A 120 5.49 -10.08 3.55
C LYS A 120 5.47 -11.44 4.27
N TYR A 121 6.40 -11.63 5.19
CA TYR A 121 6.53 -12.83 5.99
C TYR A 121 6.26 -12.52 7.45
N PHE A 122 5.38 -13.30 8.05
CA PHE A 122 5.02 -13.18 9.46
C PHE A 122 5.42 -14.45 10.20
N PHE A 123 6.30 -14.29 11.20
CA PHE A 123 6.75 -15.38 12.06
C PHE A 123 6.48 -15.01 13.52
N GLU A 124 6.10 -16.00 14.30
CA GLU A 124 5.89 -15.86 15.74
C GLU A 124 6.86 -16.77 16.51
N SER A 125 7.17 -16.39 17.74
CA SER A 125 7.97 -17.21 18.64
C SER A 125 7.25 -18.55 18.88
N GLY A 126 7.97 -19.65 18.69
CA GLY A 126 7.42 -21.01 18.80
C GLY A 126 7.01 -21.65 17.47
N ASP A 127 7.00 -20.90 16.37
CA ASP A 127 6.69 -21.46 15.06
C ASP A 127 7.79 -22.42 14.59
N GLU A 128 7.37 -23.52 13.98
CA GLU A 128 8.29 -24.43 13.31
C GLU A 128 8.59 -23.93 11.89
N ILE A 129 9.86 -23.90 11.56
CA ILE A 129 10.34 -23.44 10.25
C ILE A 129 11.35 -24.39 9.65
N ARG A 130 11.55 -24.28 8.34
CA ARG A 130 12.62 -24.94 7.61
C ARG A 130 13.52 -23.90 6.99
N VAL A 131 14.83 -24.09 7.13
CA VAL A 131 15.81 -23.24 6.46
C VAL A 131 15.88 -23.63 4.98
N ILE A 132 15.65 -22.66 4.09
CA ILE A 132 15.60 -22.89 2.64
C ILE A 132 16.81 -22.31 1.90
N ASP A 133 17.61 -21.50 2.54
CA ASP A 133 18.79 -20.86 1.97
C ASP A 133 19.90 -20.69 3.01
N GLY A 134 21.16 -20.72 2.55
CA GLY A 134 22.33 -20.57 3.37
C GLY A 134 22.97 -21.89 3.80
N PRO A 135 23.95 -21.84 4.73
CA PRO A 135 24.70 -23.04 5.15
C PRO A 135 23.85 -24.06 5.92
N PHE A 136 22.68 -23.69 6.39
CA PHE A 136 21.78 -24.56 7.16
C PHE A 136 20.57 -25.00 6.35
N THR A 137 20.62 -24.95 5.03
CA THR A 137 19.53 -25.37 4.14
C THR A 137 19.06 -26.77 4.44
N ASN A 138 17.72 -26.97 4.47
CA ASN A 138 17.02 -28.21 4.79
C ASN A 138 17.02 -28.62 6.27
N PHE A 139 17.57 -27.81 7.17
CA PHE A 139 17.40 -28.05 8.59
C PHE A 139 16.09 -27.45 9.09
N ASN A 140 15.44 -28.16 9.99
CA ASN A 140 14.26 -27.66 10.67
C ASN A 140 14.67 -26.96 11.95
N GLY A 141 13.91 -25.94 12.33
CA GLY A 141 14.15 -25.21 13.57
C GLY A 141 12.87 -24.63 14.14
N THR A 142 12.98 -24.10 15.33
CA THR A 142 11.88 -23.41 16.03
C THR A 142 12.27 -21.93 16.20
N VAL A 143 11.33 -21.04 15.92
CA VAL A 143 11.52 -19.62 16.10
C VAL A 143 11.63 -19.27 17.58
N GLN A 144 12.75 -18.67 17.98
CA GLN A 144 12.99 -18.22 19.35
C GLN A 144 12.62 -16.75 19.51
N GLU A 145 13.04 -15.92 18.59
CA GLU A 145 12.82 -14.47 18.62
C GLU A 145 12.65 -13.94 17.21
N VAL A 146 11.76 -12.97 17.04
CA VAL A 146 11.52 -12.31 15.74
C VAL A 146 11.83 -10.82 15.87
N ASN A 147 12.65 -10.30 14.96
CA ASN A 147 12.94 -8.88 14.87
C ASN A 147 12.45 -8.32 13.53
N PRO A 148 11.17 -7.91 13.43
CA PRO A 148 10.61 -7.42 12.18
C PRO A 148 11.21 -6.12 11.69
N GLU A 149 11.78 -5.31 12.58
CA GLU A 149 12.43 -4.06 12.21
C GLU A 149 13.70 -4.28 11.40
N LYS A 150 14.46 -5.30 11.74
CA LYS A 150 15.69 -5.67 11.03
C LYS A 150 15.46 -6.73 9.94
N GLY A 151 14.26 -7.29 9.84
CA GLY A 151 13.97 -8.38 8.93
C GLY A 151 14.69 -9.69 9.26
N LYS A 152 15.07 -9.87 10.53
CA LYS A 152 15.82 -11.02 11.02
C LYS A 152 15.04 -11.83 12.04
N ILE A 153 15.38 -13.09 12.13
CA ILE A 153 14.73 -14.05 13.01
C ILE A 153 15.80 -14.91 13.66
N LYS A 154 15.68 -15.13 14.97
CA LYS A 154 16.50 -16.11 15.69
C LYS A 154 15.76 -17.42 15.79
N VAL A 155 16.36 -18.47 15.30
CA VAL A 155 15.78 -19.82 15.32
C VAL A 155 16.72 -20.78 16.02
N LEU A 156 16.15 -21.75 16.71
CA LEU A 156 16.88 -22.88 17.26
C LEU A 156 16.86 -24.00 16.21
N VAL A 157 17.99 -24.18 15.55
CA VAL A 157 18.12 -25.20 14.53
C VAL A 157 18.76 -26.45 15.16
N SER A 158 18.17 -27.62 14.90
CA SER A 158 18.74 -28.88 15.35
C SER A 158 19.86 -29.33 14.40
N ILE A 159 21.08 -29.17 14.84
CA ILE A 159 22.30 -29.57 14.10
C ILE A 159 22.98 -30.69 14.85
N PHE A 160 23.08 -31.86 14.25
CA PHE A 160 23.69 -33.05 14.85
C PHE A 160 23.17 -33.39 16.26
N GLY A 161 21.85 -33.26 16.46
CA GLY A 161 21.21 -33.54 17.73
C GLY A 161 21.37 -32.44 18.79
N ARG A 162 21.93 -31.30 18.43
CA ARG A 162 22.09 -30.12 19.32
C ARG A 162 21.29 -28.95 18.80
N SER A 163 20.52 -28.32 19.67
CA SER A 163 19.83 -27.08 19.34
C SER A 163 20.80 -25.91 19.38
N THR A 164 21.00 -25.28 18.24
CA THR A 164 21.92 -24.16 18.10
C THR A 164 21.14 -22.90 17.69
N PRO A 165 21.25 -21.79 18.42
CA PRO A 165 20.62 -20.56 18.01
C PRO A 165 21.32 -19.96 16.80
N VAL A 166 20.56 -19.67 15.74
CA VAL A 166 21.07 -19.10 14.48
C VAL A 166 20.22 -17.89 14.12
N GLU A 167 20.86 -16.80 13.77
CA GLU A 167 20.18 -15.62 13.25
C GLU A 167 20.10 -15.72 11.72
N LEU A 168 18.90 -15.68 11.19
CA LEU A 168 18.59 -15.79 9.77
C LEU A 168 17.67 -14.66 9.33
N GLU A 169 17.67 -14.39 8.05
CA GLU A 169 16.73 -13.45 7.44
C GLU A 169 15.39 -14.16 7.12
N PHE A 170 14.30 -13.39 7.05
CA PHE A 170 12.98 -13.95 6.76
C PHE A 170 12.92 -14.71 5.45
N VAL A 171 13.71 -14.30 4.45
CA VAL A 171 13.77 -14.97 3.14
C VAL A 171 14.47 -16.32 3.17
N GLN A 172 15.28 -16.57 4.20
CA GLN A 172 16.07 -17.80 4.35
C GLN A 172 15.29 -18.93 5.02
N VAL A 173 14.11 -18.66 5.55
CA VAL A 173 13.28 -19.63 6.27
C VAL A 173 11.88 -19.68 5.69
N GLN A 174 11.28 -20.85 5.80
CA GLN A 174 9.91 -21.10 5.39
C GLN A 174 9.13 -21.69 6.54
N LYS A 175 7.94 -21.16 6.81
CA LYS A 175 7.04 -21.70 7.82
C LYS A 175 6.51 -23.05 7.39
N LEU A 176 6.54 -24.02 8.30
CA LEU A 176 6.01 -25.36 8.06
C LEU A 176 4.50 -25.42 8.26
#